data_6d01657ec1b9d7ef8a8f17209ab383e6
#
_entry.id   6d01657ec1b9d7ef8a8f17209ab383e6
#
_cell.length_a   1.000
_cell.length_b   1.000
_cell.length_c   1.000
_cell.angle_alpha   90.00
_cell.angle_beta   90.00
_cell.angle_gamma   90.00
#
_symmetry.space_group_name_H-M   'P 1'
#
loop_
_entity.id
_entity.type
_entity.pdbx_description
1 polymer ?
#
loop_
_entity_poly.entity_id
_entity_poly.type
_entity_poly.pdbx_seq_one_letter_code
_entity_poly.pdbx_strand_id
1 'polypeptide(L)'
;MTPRRRFWHVAGAGTAFQAGSAAVDSATVMSALVFQLTGSPVAVGAVSTILRLGWLLPQLFVGYFAGRGGSSMPFYILGAFGRTTAIAVLALVLWAGATAGWPYGALGAATLGLWVCYAFLSGIVGVPYNDIVARSVPSERRGRMLSIRFFGGGLVAIGVALLADRLVRALDFPISYAAILGVAALLMLFSSIIFAMMGEPGRRASPKAPTGFIAYLREGFVVFRNDPVFRRFVFAQWCGGAVVIAAPFYIIAATMLGMGLENVALLLGVQTAGSLAANPLWGWWGDRRGKLSLMRGVALARLMPPLITVALLLIPLPSAAITPVLLGVFFVLGALGNGVTIAVIGLLMEISPDDRRPAYSGYFNALTAPAFILPFVGGFAVVSLGVWIVFAVALAAAIGQATFLARTDLNE
;
A
#
# COMPACT_ATOMS: atom_id res chain seq x y z
N MET A 1 -17.05 18.95 -19.40
CA MET A 1 -15.57 18.95 -19.54
C MET A 1 -15.17 18.00 -20.67
N THR A 2 -14.16 18.36 -21.50
CA THR A 2 -13.70 17.51 -22.61
C THR A 2 -12.94 16.28 -22.11
N PRO A 3 -12.93 15.14 -22.85
CA PRO A 3 -12.19 13.93 -22.45
C PRO A 3 -10.70 14.16 -22.20
N ARG A 4 -10.07 15.06 -22.98
CA ARG A 4 -8.67 15.45 -22.81
C ARG A 4 -8.42 16.17 -21.47
N ARG A 5 -9.30 17.07 -21.06
CA ARG A 5 -9.21 17.76 -19.76
C ARG A 5 -9.41 16.77 -18.61
N ARG A 6 -10.39 15.86 -18.68
CA ARG A 6 -10.60 14.80 -17.68
C ARG A 6 -9.37 13.94 -17.50
N PHE A 7 -8.73 13.52 -18.59
CA PHE A 7 -7.49 12.74 -18.54
C PHE A 7 -6.40 13.44 -17.69
N TRP A 8 -6.16 14.74 -17.93
CA TRP A 8 -5.14 15.48 -17.19
C TRP A 8 -5.51 15.74 -15.73
N HIS A 9 -6.79 15.93 -15.42
CA HIS A 9 -7.24 16.02 -14.02
C HIS A 9 -6.99 14.70 -13.27
N VAL A 10 -7.31 13.56 -13.86
CA VAL A 10 -7.07 12.25 -13.24
C VAL A 10 -5.57 11.99 -13.08
N ALA A 11 -4.77 12.24 -14.12
CA ALA A 11 -3.33 12.03 -14.08
C ALA A 11 -2.66 12.95 -13.05
N GLY A 12 -2.94 14.25 -13.05
CA GLY A 12 -2.37 15.22 -12.12
C GLY A 12 -2.80 14.99 -10.67
N ALA A 13 -4.08 14.72 -10.43
CA ALA A 13 -4.57 14.32 -9.12
C ALA A 13 -3.88 13.04 -8.63
N GLY A 14 -3.74 12.05 -9.52
CA GLY A 14 -3.06 10.80 -9.20
C GLY A 14 -1.58 10.98 -8.87
N THR A 15 -0.86 11.85 -9.60
CA THR A 15 0.53 12.23 -9.35
C THR A 15 0.70 12.86 -7.96
N ALA A 16 -0.12 13.87 -7.63
CA ALA A 16 -0.06 14.54 -6.33
C ALA A 16 -0.42 13.58 -5.17
N PHE A 17 -1.42 12.71 -5.36
CA PHE A 17 -1.77 11.69 -4.37
C PHE A 17 -0.65 10.70 -4.14
N GLN A 18 0.00 10.21 -5.20
CA GLN A 18 1.10 9.25 -5.09
C GLN A 18 2.27 9.82 -4.29
N ALA A 19 2.62 11.07 -4.56
CA ALA A 19 3.67 11.77 -3.82
C ALA A 19 3.31 11.99 -2.34
N GLY A 20 2.08 12.45 -2.04
CA GLY A 20 1.61 12.60 -0.67
C GLY A 20 1.53 11.27 0.08
N SER A 21 1.13 10.18 -0.61
CA SER A 21 1.10 8.84 -0.02
C SER A 21 2.48 8.31 0.34
N ALA A 22 3.53 8.66 -0.42
CA ALA A 22 4.90 8.28 -0.08
C ALA A 22 5.36 8.91 1.24
N ALA A 23 4.97 10.16 1.52
CA ALA A 23 5.30 10.84 2.79
C ALA A 23 4.59 10.25 4.02
N VAL A 24 3.57 9.43 3.84
CA VAL A 24 2.85 8.69 4.90
C VAL A 24 2.98 7.18 4.72
N ASP A 25 4.06 6.72 4.10
CA ASP A 25 4.28 5.29 3.89
C ASP A 25 4.26 4.51 5.20
N SER A 26 3.44 3.46 5.25
CA SER A 26 3.20 2.70 6.48
C SER A 26 4.37 1.79 6.88
N ALA A 27 5.23 1.43 5.93
CA ALA A 27 6.37 0.56 6.19
C ALA A 27 7.64 1.34 6.59
N THR A 28 7.70 2.63 6.28
CA THR A 28 8.87 3.48 6.56
C THR A 28 8.51 4.62 7.50
N VAL A 29 7.92 5.70 6.98
CA VAL A 29 7.71 6.96 7.72
C VAL A 29 6.81 6.77 8.95
N MET A 30 5.64 6.15 8.77
CA MET A 30 4.69 5.95 9.87
C MET A 30 5.18 4.93 10.88
N SER A 31 5.84 3.86 10.42
CA SER A 31 6.48 2.87 11.31
C SER A 31 7.58 3.49 12.15
N ALA A 32 8.43 4.34 11.55
CA ALA A 32 9.49 5.07 12.28
C ALA A 32 8.91 6.04 13.30
N LEU A 33 7.91 6.85 12.91
CA LEU A 33 7.22 7.78 13.82
C LEU A 33 6.63 7.05 15.02
N VAL A 34 5.84 5.98 14.78
CA VAL A 34 5.18 5.23 15.86
C VAL A 34 6.20 4.53 16.73
N PHE A 35 7.29 4.00 16.16
CA PHE A 35 8.36 3.39 16.93
C PHE A 35 9.07 4.39 17.85
N GLN A 36 9.39 5.59 17.35
CA GLN A 36 10.00 6.65 18.17
C GLN A 36 9.07 7.16 19.29
N LEU A 37 7.75 7.22 19.04
CA LEU A 37 6.78 7.68 20.04
C LEU A 37 6.47 6.63 21.10
N THR A 38 6.49 5.33 20.75
CA THR A 38 5.96 4.28 21.63
C THR A 38 7.00 3.26 22.08
N GLY A 39 8.10 3.10 21.36
CA GLY A 39 9.06 1.99 21.55
C GLY A 39 8.45 0.60 21.31
N SER A 40 7.19 0.51 20.85
CA SER A 40 6.43 -0.72 20.80
C SER A 40 6.40 -1.37 19.42
N PRO A 41 6.99 -2.56 19.24
CA PRO A 41 6.85 -3.33 17.98
C PRO A 41 5.40 -3.68 17.64
N VAL A 42 4.54 -3.86 18.66
CA VAL A 42 3.11 -4.13 18.47
C VAL A 42 2.42 -2.92 17.81
N ALA A 43 2.71 -1.72 18.30
CA ALA A 43 2.20 -0.47 17.73
C ALA A 43 2.67 -0.27 16.28
N VAL A 44 3.94 -0.62 15.97
CA VAL A 44 4.50 -0.59 14.61
C VAL A 44 3.78 -1.57 13.70
N GLY A 45 3.56 -2.80 14.16
CA GLY A 45 2.77 -3.79 13.41
C GLY A 45 1.33 -3.34 13.15
N ALA A 46 0.73 -2.64 14.12
CA ALA A 46 -0.62 -2.08 13.99
C ALA A 46 -0.71 -1.06 12.85
N VAL A 47 0.32 -0.25 12.58
CA VAL A 47 0.32 0.76 11.50
C VAL A 47 -0.06 0.15 10.15
N SER A 48 0.61 -0.92 9.73
CA SER A 48 0.36 -1.58 8.45
C SER A 48 -0.99 -2.31 8.44
N THR A 49 -1.37 -2.95 9.54
CA THR A 49 -2.65 -3.64 9.70
C THR A 49 -3.83 -2.66 9.61
N ILE A 50 -3.76 -1.55 10.35
CA ILE A 50 -4.77 -0.48 10.33
C ILE A 50 -4.97 0.04 8.90
N LEU A 51 -3.88 0.34 8.19
CA LEU A 51 -3.96 0.84 6.83
C LEU A 51 -4.68 -0.16 5.91
N ARG A 52 -4.33 -1.44 5.98
CA ARG A 52 -4.88 -2.48 5.09
C ARG A 52 -6.35 -2.78 5.39
N LEU A 53 -6.69 -3.00 6.66
CA LEU A 53 -8.07 -3.26 7.06
C LEU A 53 -8.96 -2.03 6.89
N GLY A 54 -8.47 -0.85 7.29
CA GLY A 54 -9.18 0.40 7.12
C GLY A 54 -9.43 0.76 5.65
N TRP A 55 -8.52 0.36 4.75
CA TRP A 55 -8.73 0.54 3.31
C TRP A 55 -9.75 -0.46 2.73
N LEU A 56 -9.76 -1.71 3.22
CA LEU A 56 -10.61 -2.76 2.67
C LEU A 56 -12.06 -2.68 3.17
N LEU A 57 -12.26 -2.51 4.48
CA LEU A 57 -13.59 -2.60 5.10
C LEU A 57 -14.60 -1.61 4.51
N PRO A 58 -14.29 -0.30 4.36
CA PRO A 58 -15.24 0.65 3.77
C PRO A 58 -15.58 0.35 2.32
N GLN A 59 -14.64 -0.23 1.54
CA GLN A 59 -14.89 -0.56 0.13
C GLN A 59 -16.03 -1.56 -0.04
N LEU A 60 -16.18 -2.50 0.90
CA LEU A 60 -17.28 -3.47 0.86
C LEU A 60 -18.64 -2.77 0.99
N PHE A 61 -18.76 -1.80 1.89
CA PHE A 61 -20.00 -1.03 2.08
C PHE A 61 -20.23 -0.03 0.94
N VAL A 62 -19.20 0.74 0.59
CA VAL A 62 -19.31 1.74 -0.50
C VAL A 62 -19.62 1.08 -1.83
N GLY A 63 -19.02 -0.08 -2.14
CA GLY A 63 -19.34 -0.87 -3.34
C GLY A 63 -20.77 -1.29 -3.41
N TYR A 64 -21.34 -1.73 -2.29
CA TYR A 64 -22.75 -2.11 -2.19
C TYR A 64 -23.71 -0.91 -2.39
N PHE A 65 -23.42 0.24 -1.76
CA PHE A 65 -24.24 1.45 -1.90
C PHE A 65 -24.08 2.14 -3.25
N ALA A 66 -22.85 2.29 -3.75
CA ALA A 66 -22.57 2.91 -5.03
C ALA A 66 -23.17 2.12 -6.21
N GLY A 67 -23.29 0.78 -6.09
CA GLY A 67 -23.94 -0.07 -7.09
C GLY A 67 -25.43 0.22 -7.33
N ARG A 68 -26.11 0.87 -6.38
CA ARG A 68 -27.58 1.08 -6.39
C ARG A 68 -28.08 2.35 -7.11
N GLY A 69 -27.25 3.06 -7.85
CA GLY A 69 -27.73 4.08 -8.78
C GLY A 69 -27.48 5.54 -8.39
N GLY A 70 -26.74 5.83 -7.29
CA GLY A 70 -26.39 7.20 -6.88
C GLY A 70 -25.13 7.75 -7.55
N SER A 71 -24.85 9.06 -7.35
CA SER A 71 -23.57 9.68 -7.71
C SER A 71 -22.44 9.10 -6.89
N SER A 72 -21.28 8.83 -7.55
CA SER A 72 -20.06 8.36 -6.86
C SER A 72 -19.23 9.52 -6.27
N MET A 73 -19.43 10.74 -6.79
CA MET A 73 -18.65 11.91 -6.40
C MET A 73 -18.78 12.28 -4.91
N PRO A 74 -19.97 12.26 -4.27
CA PRO A 74 -20.09 12.57 -2.84
C PRO A 74 -19.26 11.64 -1.96
N PHE A 75 -19.24 10.34 -2.25
CA PHE A 75 -18.40 9.37 -1.53
C PHE A 75 -16.91 9.64 -1.75
N TYR A 76 -16.53 9.99 -2.98
CA TYR A 76 -15.15 10.40 -3.27
C TYR A 76 -14.75 11.63 -2.45
N ILE A 77 -15.57 12.69 -2.46
CA ILE A 77 -15.32 13.93 -1.71
C ILE A 77 -15.19 13.64 -0.22
N LEU A 78 -16.16 12.92 0.37
CA LEU A 78 -16.12 12.54 1.78
C LEU A 78 -14.80 11.84 2.14
N GLY A 79 -14.44 10.81 1.39
CA GLY A 79 -13.23 10.05 1.68
C GLY A 79 -11.94 10.81 1.38
N ALA A 80 -11.85 11.53 0.25
CA ALA A 80 -10.63 12.21 -0.19
C ALA A 80 -10.30 13.44 0.68
N PHE A 81 -11.28 14.27 0.98
CA PHE A 81 -11.06 15.41 1.90
C PHE A 81 -10.95 14.94 3.34
N GLY A 82 -11.75 13.95 3.75
CA GLY A 82 -11.67 13.41 5.11
C GLY A 82 -10.30 12.82 5.43
N ARG A 83 -9.71 11.99 4.55
CA ARG A 83 -8.34 11.46 4.77
C ARG A 83 -7.29 12.57 4.81
N THR A 84 -7.44 13.60 3.96
CA THR A 84 -6.56 14.77 3.96
C THR A 84 -6.64 15.51 5.30
N THR A 85 -7.86 15.74 5.79
CA THR A 85 -8.11 16.35 7.11
C THR A 85 -7.51 15.52 8.23
N ALA A 86 -7.64 14.17 8.18
CA ALA A 86 -7.07 13.30 9.21
C ALA A 86 -5.54 13.46 9.30
N ILE A 87 -4.83 13.51 8.16
CA ILE A 87 -3.37 13.75 8.14
C ILE A 87 -3.02 15.18 8.59
N ALA A 88 -3.79 16.18 8.16
CA ALA A 88 -3.57 17.56 8.60
C ALA A 88 -3.75 17.72 10.11
N VAL A 89 -4.80 17.12 10.68
CA VAL A 89 -5.05 17.11 12.14
C VAL A 89 -3.93 16.36 12.86
N LEU A 90 -3.44 15.22 12.30
CA LEU A 90 -2.31 14.50 12.88
C LEU A 90 -1.04 15.37 12.92
N ALA A 91 -0.74 16.07 11.83
CA ALA A 91 0.38 17.01 11.79
C ALA A 91 0.25 18.11 12.86
N LEU A 92 -0.95 18.69 13.01
CA LEU A 92 -1.23 19.71 14.03
C LEU A 92 -1.13 19.17 15.46
N VAL A 93 -1.64 17.95 15.71
CA VAL A 93 -1.57 17.30 17.03
C VAL A 93 -0.12 17.01 17.42
N LEU A 94 0.70 16.53 16.49
CA LEU A 94 2.12 16.31 16.75
C LEU A 94 2.85 17.62 17.05
N TRP A 95 2.60 18.66 16.25
CA TRP A 95 3.21 19.97 16.47
C TRP A 95 2.76 20.60 17.79
N ALA A 96 1.45 20.71 18.03
CA ALA A 96 0.89 21.33 19.22
C ALA A 96 1.21 20.52 20.49
N GLY A 97 1.14 19.19 20.42
CA GLY A 97 1.47 18.35 21.57
C GLY A 97 2.96 18.38 21.91
N ALA A 98 3.85 18.45 20.91
CA ALA A 98 5.28 18.64 21.15
C ALA A 98 5.58 19.98 21.81
N THR A 99 4.99 21.07 21.31
CA THR A 99 5.18 22.41 21.89
C THR A 99 4.56 22.57 23.29
N ALA A 100 3.47 21.81 23.56
CA ALA A 100 2.83 21.77 24.88
C ALA A 100 3.46 20.76 25.86
N GLY A 101 4.50 20.03 25.44
CA GLY A 101 5.19 19.04 26.28
C GLY A 101 4.38 17.77 26.57
N TRP A 102 3.51 17.34 25.67
CA TRP A 102 2.75 16.11 25.84
C TRP A 102 3.67 14.88 25.89
N PRO A 103 3.35 13.88 26.73
CA PRO A 103 4.15 12.66 26.78
C PRO A 103 4.05 11.90 25.43
N TYR A 104 5.15 11.31 25.01
CA TYR A 104 5.24 10.58 23.73
C TYR A 104 4.18 9.48 23.59
N GLY A 105 3.82 8.80 24.69
CA GLY A 105 2.75 7.80 24.69
C GLY A 105 1.38 8.37 24.29
N ALA A 106 1.05 9.60 24.73
CA ALA A 106 -0.17 10.28 24.33
C ALA A 106 -0.16 10.66 22.85
N LEU A 107 0.99 11.17 22.35
CA LEU A 107 1.17 11.45 20.92
C LEU A 107 1.11 10.18 20.07
N GLY A 108 1.65 9.07 20.57
CA GLY A 108 1.57 7.75 19.93
C GLY A 108 0.14 7.24 19.82
N ALA A 109 -0.64 7.35 20.90
CA ALA A 109 -2.05 6.98 20.90
C ALA A 109 -2.89 7.84 19.94
N ALA A 110 -2.69 9.16 19.96
CA ALA A 110 -3.33 10.08 19.02
C ALA A 110 -2.95 9.79 17.57
N THR A 111 -1.67 9.48 17.31
CA THR A 111 -1.18 9.08 15.98
C THR A 111 -1.91 7.84 15.48
N LEU A 112 -2.01 6.78 16.28
CA LEU A 112 -2.71 5.56 15.89
C LEU A 112 -4.20 5.78 15.68
N GLY A 113 -4.87 6.58 16.54
CA GLY A 113 -6.28 6.92 16.40
C GLY A 113 -6.58 7.68 15.10
N LEU A 114 -5.79 8.71 14.79
CA LEU A 114 -5.95 9.49 13.56
C LEU A 114 -5.54 8.67 12.32
N TRP A 115 -4.60 7.74 12.47
CA TRP A 115 -4.24 6.79 11.41
C TRP A 115 -5.38 5.82 11.06
N VAL A 116 -6.16 5.38 12.06
CA VAL A 116 -7.41 4.63 11.82
C VAL A 116 -8.39 5.46 11.00
N CYS A 117 -8.61 6.73 11.37
CA CYS A 117 -9.48 7.64 10.61
C CYS A 117 -8.98 7.81 9.16
N TYR A 118 -7.67 8.06 8.98
CA TYR A 118 -7.05 8.16 7.64
C TYR A 118 -7.28 6.90 6.81
N ALA A 119 -7.02 5.73 7.37
CA ALA A 119 -7.14 4.46 6.68
C ALA A 119 -8.58 4.19 6.24
N PHE A 120 -9.55 4.42 7.13
CA PHE A 120 -10.97 4.22 6.87
C PHE A 120 -11.49 5.17 5.78
N LEU A 121 -11.16 6.46 5.88
CA LEU A 121 -11.53 7.47 4.90
C LEU A 121 -10.85 7.22 3.54
N SER A 122 -9.62 6.70 3.53
CA SER A 122 -8.94 6.27 2.30
C SER A 122 -9.64 5.08 1.64
N GLY A 123 -10.20 4.17 2.43
CA GLY A 123 -10.98 3.04 1.93
C GLY A 123 -12.26 3.47 1.23
N ILE A 124 -12.94 4.52 1.72
CA ILE A 124 -14.13 5.08 1.07
C ILE A 124 -13.85 5.56 -0.35
N VAL A 125 -12.64 6.08 -0.62
CA VAL A 125 -12.26 6.64 -1.93
C VAL A 125 -12.14 5.58 -3.02
N GLY A 126 -11.70 4.36 -2.69
CA GLY A 126 -11.26 3.37 -3.68
C GLY A 126 -12.29 3.05 -4.75
N VAL A 127 -13.51 2.71 -4.35
CA VAL A 127 -14.58 2.33 -5.27
C VAL A 127 -15.07 3.52 -6.13
N PRO A 128 -15.45 4.68 -5.55
CA PRO A 128 -15.89 5.81 -6.35
C PRO A 128 -14.81 6.38 -7.27
N TYR A 129 -13.55 6.37 -6.84
CA TYR A 129 -12.44 6.78 -7.70
C TYR A 129 -12.35 5.89 -8.95
N ASN A 130 -12.36 4.58 -8.79
CA ASN A 130 -12.28 3.64 -9.90
C ASN A 130 -13.48 3.78 -10.85
N ASP A 131 -14.69 3.95 -10.33
CA ASP A 131 -15.91 4.17 -11.13
C ASP A 131 -15.82 5.47 -11.95
N ILE A 132 -15.47 6.59 -11.32
CA ILE A 132 -15.35 7.89 -12.01
C ILE A 132 -14.25 7.86 -13.05
N VAL A 133 -13.07 7.27 -12.75
CA VAL A 133 -11.95 7.13 -13.69
C VAL A 133 -12.35 6.27 -14.88
N ALA A 134 -13.01 5.14 -14.66
CA ALA A 134 -13.44 4.23 -15.72
C ALA A 134 -14.40 4.92 -16.71
N ARG A 135 -15.23 5.85 -16.24
CA ARG A 135 -16.16 6.64 -17.05
C ARG A 135 -15.52 7.89 -17.67
N SER A 136 -14.40 8.37 -17.10
CA SER A 136 -13.73 9.61 -17.51
C SER A 136 -12.63 9.38 -18.55
N VAL A 137 -11.94 8.22 -18.48
CA VAL A 137 -10.76 7.92 -19.29
C VAL A 137 -11.04 6.65 -20.12
N PRO A 138 -10.98 6.76 -21.47
CA PRO A 138 -11.10 5.60 -22.37
C PRO A 138 -10.08 4.50 -22.04
N SER A 139 -10.47 3.23 -22.25
CA SER A 139 -9.64 2.05 -21.92
C SER A 139 -8.24 2.11 -22.52
N GLU A 140 -8.14 2.55 -23.78
CA GLU A 140 -6.88 2.65 -24.54
C GLU A 140 -5.90 3.66 -23.96
N ARG A 141 -6.39 4.62 -23.16
CA ARG A 141 -5.57 5.69 -22.55
C ARG A 141 -5.29 5.50 -21.06
N ARG A 142 -5.92 4.48 -20.42
CA ARG A 142 -5.74 4.24 -18.98
C ARG A 142 -4.32 3.84 -18.63
N GLY A 143 -3.67 3.01 -19.47
CA GLY A 143 -2.26 2.65 -19.28
C GLY A 143 -1.34 3.87 -19.27
N ARG A 144 -1.50 4.77 -20.25
CA ARG A 144 -0.74 6.03 -20.28
C ARG A 144 -1.04 6.94 -19.08
N MET A 145 -2.28 7.03 -18.67
CA MET A 145 -2.67 7.80 -17.48
C MET A 145 -2.02 7.24 -16.20
N LEU A 146 -2.02 5.91 -16.02
CA LEU A 146 -1.38 5.26 -14.89
C LEU A 146 0.15 5.45 -14.92
N SER A 147 0.77 5.38 -16.11
CA SER A 147 2.20 5.65 -16.25
C SER A 147 2.57 7.08 -15.82
N ILE A 148 1.78 8.08 -16.24
CA ILE A 148 2.00 9.47 -15.82
C ILE A 148 1.81 9.62 -14.31
N ARG A 149 0.77 8.99 -13.75
CA ARG A 149 0.49 9.00 -12.31
C ARG A 149 1.65 8.40 -11.51
N PHE A 150 2.12 7.21 -11.87
CA PHE A 150 3.17 6.50 -11.10
C PHE A 150 4.54 7.11 -11.33
N PHE A 151 4.90 7.43 -12.58
CA PHE A 151 6.18 8.04 -12.87
C PHE A 151 6.28 9.47 -12.32
N GLY A 152 5.30 10.33 -12.65
CA GLY A 152 5.26 11.70 -12.13
C GLY A 152 5.16 11.75 -10.61
N GLY A 153 4.30 10.90 -10.03
CA GLY A 153 4.16 10.77 -8.58
C GLY A 153 5.43 10.31 -7.90
N GLY A 154 6.16 9.37 -8.50
CA GLY A 154 7.44 8.90 -8.01
C GLY A 154 8.55 9.95 -8.07
N LEU A 155 8.62 10.76 -9.16
CA LEU A 155 9.55 11.88 -9.24
C LEU A 155 9.30 12.92 -8.14
N VAL A 156 8.03 13.29 -7.92
CA VAL A 156 7.67 14.21 -6.83
C VAL A 156 7.96 13.57 -5.47
N ALA A 157 7.73 12.26 -5.30
CA ALA A 157 8.03 11.55 -4.06
C ALA A 157 9.53 11.54 -3.72
N ILE A 158 10.42 11.49 -4.71
CA ILE A 158 11.87 11.69 -4.47
C ILE A 158 12.12 13.09 -3.91
N GLY A 159 11.51 14.13 -4.49
CA GLY A 159 11.58 15.49 -3.95
C GLY A 159 11.06 15.60 -2.51
N VAL A 160 9.96 14.90 -2.22
CA VAL A 160 9.40 14.80 -0.85
C VAL A 160 10.36 14.09 0.09
N ALA A 161 11.03 13.02 -0.33
CA ALA A 161 12.02 12.31 0.48
C ALA A 161 13.24 13.20 0.80
N LEU A 162 13.73 13.96 -0.19
CA LEU A 162 14.82 14.92 0.01
C LEU A 162 14.41 16.06 0.96
N LEU A 163 13.16 16.54 0.86
CA LEU A 163 12.62 17.52 1.79
C LEU A 163 12.47 16.94 3.19
N ALA A 164 12.00 15.69 3.31
CA ALA A 164 11.87 15.00 4.59
C ALA A 164 13.24 14.83 5.27
N ASP A 165 14.30 14.48 4.53
CA ASP A 165 15.67 14.42 5.07
C ASP A 165 16.11 15.77 5.65
N ARG A 166 15.86 16.87 4.94
CA ARG A 166 16.17 18.23 5.44
C ARG A 166 15.37 18.58 6.68
N LEU A 167 14.06 18.24 6.70
CA LEU A 167 13.20 18.53 7.84
C LEU A 167 13.62 17.75 9.09
N VAL A 168 14.00 16.47 8.93
CA VAL A 168 14.48 15.63 10.05
C VAL A 168 15.81 16.15 10.61
N ARG A 169 16.68 16.73 9.77
CA ARG A 169 17.96 17.32 10.22
C ARG A 169 17.81 18.72 10.83
N ALA A 170 16.78 19.48 10.42
CA ALA A 170 16.59 20.87 10.82
C ALA A 170 15.65 21.06 12.00
N LEU A 171 14.76 20.11 12.25
CA LEU A 171 13.71 20.19 13.25
C LEU A 171 13.80 19.01 14.23
N ASP A 172 13.55 19.30 15.49
CA ASP A 172 13.53 18.28 16.54
C ASP A 172 12.33 17.33 16.37
N PHE A 173 12.50 16.12 16.89
CA PHE A 173 11.41 15.15 16.99
C PHE A 173 10.40 15.57 18.08
N PRO A 174 9.09 15.48 17.85
CA PRO A 174 8.38 14.98 16.67
C PRO A 174 7.96 16.07 15.67
N ILE A 175 8.41 17.33 15.81
CA ILE A 175 8.05 18.46 14.95
C ILE A 175 8.47 18.20 13.48
N SER A 176 9.61 17.55 13.28
CA SER A 176 10.06 17.14 11.96
C SER A 176 9.03 16.25 11.22
N TYR A 177 8.45 15.28 11.93
CA TYR A 177 7.38 14.44 11.37
C TYR A 177 6.08 15.22 11.17
N ALA A 178 5.73 16.13 12.07
CA ALA A 178 4.59 17.04 11.88
C ALA A 178 4.71 17.82 10.56
N ALA A 179 5.90 18.35 10.26
CA ALA A 179 6.17 19.06 9.00
C ALA A 179 6.05 18.13 7.77
N ILE A 180 6.59 16.92 7.82
CA ILE A 180 6.48 15.91 6.74
C ILE A 180 5.01 15.56 6.48
N LEU A 181 4.23 15.33 7.53
CA LEU A 181 2.79 15.04 7.42
C LEU A 181 2.01 16.26 6.92
N GLY A 182 2.43 17.47 7.27
CA GLY A 182 1.89 18.71 6.71
C GLY A 182 2.07 18.80 5.19
N VAL A 183 3.25 18.47 4.68
CA VAL A 183 3.53 18.39 3.24
C VAL A 183 2.65 17.30 2.58
N ALA A 184 2.51 16.12 3.22
CA ALA A 184 1.64 15.07 2.74
C ALA A 184 0.18 15.54 2.64
N ALA A 185 -0.33 16.20 3.67
CA ALA A 185 -1.68 16.76 3.69
C ALA A 185 -1.92 17.78 2.56
N LEU A 186 -0.96 18.68 2.31
CA LEU A 186 -1.04 19.65 1.21
C LEU A 186 -1.09 18.96 -0.17
N LEU A 187 -0.24 17.97 -0.41
CA LEU A 187 -0.24 17.22 -1.67
C LEU A 187 -1.54 16.43 -1.86
N MET A 188 -2.07 15.82 -0.79
CA MET A 188 -3.35 15.10 -0.83
C MET A 188 -4.53 16.06 -1.01
N LEU A 189 -4.49 17.26 -0.40
CA LEU A 189 -5.49 18.30 -0.59
C LEU A 189 -5.52 18.75 -2.05
N PHE A 190 -4.36 19.06 -2.61
CA PHE A 190 -4.21 19.46 -4.01
C PHE A 190 -4.75 18.37 -4.96
N SER A 191 -4.40 17.09 -4.70
CA SER A 191 -4.95 15.94 -5.41
C SER A 191 -6.48 15.91 -5.35
N SER A 192 -7.05 16.06 -4.15
CA SER A 192 -8.50 15.98 -3.92
C SER A 192 -9.25 17.10 -4.64
N ILE A 193 -8.71 18.32 -4.60
CA ILE A 193 -9.27 19.49 -5.30
C ILE A 193 -9.24 19.27 -6.82
N ILE A 194 -8.09 18.90 -7.39
CA ILE A 194 -7.96 18.68 -8.85
C ILE A 194 -8.97 17.62 -9.32
N PHE A 195 -9.12 16.52 -8.59
CA PHE A 195 -10.05 15.47 -8.99
C PHE A 195 -11.52 15.91 -8.84
N ALA A 196 -11.88 16.55 -7.74
CA ALA A 196 -13.23 17.04 -7.49
C ALA A 196 -13.67 18.06 -8.54
N MET A 197 -12.78 18.96 -8.96
CA MET A 197 -13.04 19.95 -10.02
C MET A 197 -13.38 19.33 -11.37
N MET A 198 -13.02 18.06 -11.60
CA MET A 198 -13.35 17.36 -12.84
C MET A 198 -14.86 17.12 -12.99
N GLY A 199 -15.58 17.01 -11.89
CA GLY A 199 -16.98 16.61 -11.87
C GLY A 199 -17.20 15.15 -12.28
N GLU A 200 -18.41 14.66 -12.14
CA GLU A 200 -18.79 13.29 -12.48
C GLU A 200 -19.28 13.19 -13.93
N PRO A 201 -18.78 12.24 -14.75
CA PRO A 201 -19.37 11.98 -16.06
C PRO A 201 -20.74 11.32 -15.92
N GLY A 202 -21.63 11.53 -16.91
CA GLY A 202 -22.93 10.89 -16.95
C GLY A 202 -22.85 9.38 -16.76
N ARG A 203 -23.81 8.81 -16.02
CA ARG A 203 -23.88 7.37 -15.71
C ARG A 203 -24.64 6.63 -16.81
N ARG A 204 -24.09 5.51 -17.28
CA ARG A 204 -24.87 4.52 -18.03
C ARG A 204 -25.65 3.66 -17.02
N ALA A 205 -26.90 3.30 -17.33
CA ALA A 205 -27.70 2.39 -16.50
C ALA A 205 -26.88 1.11 -16.25
N SER A 206 -26.67 0.77 -14.98
CA SER A 206 -25.95 -0.45 -14.60
C SER A 206 -26.91 -1.62 -14.54
N PRO A 207 -26.50 -2.84 -14.94
CA PRO A 207 -27.30 -4.05 -14.69
C PRO A 207 -27.64 -4.17 -13.20
N LYS A 208 -28.78 -4.82 -12.89
CA LYS A 208 -29.25 -5.03 -11.51
C LYS A 208 -28.15 -5.58 -10.61
N ALA A 209 -27.84 -4.89 -9.53
CA ALA A 209 -26.93 -5.36 -8.50
C ALA A 209 -27.45 -6.64 -7.84
N PRO A 210 -26.57 -7.55 -7.37
CA PRO A 210 -26.95 -8.78 -6.68
C PRO A 210 -27.89 -8.50 -5.50
N THR A 211 -28.87 -9.38 -5.28
CA THR A 211 -29.98 -9.18 -4.34
C THR A 211 -29.63 -9.25 -2.86
N GLY A 212 -28.34 -9.50 -2.49
CA GLY A 212 -27.90 -9.50 -1.09
C GLY A 212 -26.40 -9.65 -0.91
N PHE A 213 -25.86 -8.99 0.12
CA PHE A 213 -24.43 -9.04 0.45
C PHE A 213 -23.96 -10.43 0.87
N ILE A 214 -24.77 -11.15 1.65
CA ILE A 214 -24.46 -12.52 2.12
C ILE A 214 -24.48 -13.51 0.96
N ALA A 215 -25.42 -13.37 0.02
CA ALA A 215 -25.47 -14.20 -1.19
C ALA A 215 -24.22 -14.03 -2.04
N TYR A 216 -23.75 -12.82 -2.19
CA TYR A 216 -22.49 -12.49 -2.88
C TYR A 216 -21.27 -13.16 -2.22
N LEU A 217 -21.14 -13.10 -0.90
CA LEU A 217 -20.04 -13.76 -0.18
C LEU A 217 -20.09 -15.28 -0.29
N ARG A 218 -21.32 -15.87 -0.20
CA ARG A 218 -21.53 -17.32 -0.36
C ARG A 218 -21.12 -17.80 -1.74
N GLU A 219 -21.46 -17.04 -2.77
CA GLU A 219 -21.05 -17.36 -4.15
C GLU A 219 -19.52 -17.36 -4.30
N GLY A 220 -18.82 -16.41 -3.68
CA GLY A 220 -17.35 -16.38 -3.65
C GLY A 220 -16.74 -17.63 -3.02
N PHE A 221 -17.33 -18.16 -1.98
CA PHE A 221 -16.88 -19.40 -1.36
C PHE A 221 -17.12 -20.62 -2.28
N VAL A 222 -18.23 -20.65 -3.01
CA VAL A 222 -18.51 -21.71 -4.00
C VAL A 222 -17.50 -21.66 -5.15
N VAL A 223 -17.16 -20.46 -5.64
CA VAL A 223 -16.10 -20.29 -6.66
C VAL A 223 -14.76 -20.79 -6.13
N PHE A 224 -14.36 -20.38 -4.94
CA PHE A 224 -13.11 -20.85 -4.31
C PHE A 224 -13.03 -22.37 -4.20
N ARG A 225 -14.16 -23.03 -3.91
CA ARG A 225 -14.23 -24.50 -3.79
C ARG A 225 -14.12 -25.20 -5.14
N ASN A 226 -14.77 -24.66 -6.17
CA ASN A 226 -14.99 -25.34 -7.45
C ASN A 226 -13.96 -24.98 -8.53
N ASP A 227 -13.29 -23.79 -8.42
CA ASP A 227 -12.28 -23.35 -9.37
C ASP A 227 -10.87 -23.65 -8.81
N PRO A 228 -10.16 -24.67 -9.33
CA PRO A 228 -8.85 -25.06 -8.79
C PRO A 228 -7.77 -24.02 -9.07
N VAL A 229 -7.82 -23.30 -10.19
CA VAL A 229 -6.85 -22.27 -10.55
C VAL A 229 -7.01 -21.07 -9.62
N PHE A 230 -8.24 -20.60 -9.44
CA PHE A 230 -8.55 -19.53 -8.50
C PHE A 230 -8.17 -19.89 -7.06
N ARG A 231 -8.48 -21.11 -6.61
CA ARG A 231 -8.12 -21.59 -5.27
C ARG A 231 -6.61 -21.63 -5.06
N ARG A 232 -5.81 -22.16 -6.00
CA ARG A 232 -4.34 -22.17 -5.93
C ARG A 232 -3.78 -20.74 -5.86
N PHE A 233 -4.37 -19.85 -6.65
CA PHE A 233 -3.98 -18.44 -6.63
C PHE A 233 -4.28 -17.78 -5.28
N VAL A 234 -5.44 -18.04 -4.67
CA VAL A 234 -5.78 -17.54 -3.32
C VAL A 234 -4.79 -18.08 -2.28
N PHE A 235 -4.42 -19.37 -2.32
CA PHE A 235 -3.41 -19.93 -1.41
C PHE A 235 -2.04 -19.27 -1.61
N ALA A 236 -1.62 -19.06 -2.85
CA ALA A 236 -0.40 -18.32 -3.15
C ALA A 236 -0.45 -16.90 -2.59
N GLN A 237 -1.62 -16.26 -2.61
CA GLN A 237 -1.80 -14.92 -2.06
C GLN A 237 -1.90 -14.89 -0.54
N TRP A 238 -2.36 -15.94 0.13
CA TRP A 238 -2.25 -16.06 1.59
C TRP A 238 -0.78 -16.11 2.02
N CYS A 239 0.04 -16.91 1.34
CA CYS A 239 1.48 -16.89 1.53
C CYS A 239 2.06 -15.49 1.22
N GLY A 240 1.64 -14.88 0.10
CA GLY A 240 2.06 -13.53 -0.30
C GLY A 240 1.68 -12.45 0.71
N GLY A 241 0.51 -12.57 1.34
CA GLY A 241 0.07 -11.74 2.45
C GLY A 241 0.91 -11.97 3.71
N ALA A 242 1.28 -13.22 3.98
CA ALA A 242 2.14 -13.54 5.12
C ALA A 242 3.55 -12.94 4.99
N VAL A 243 4.08 -12.75 3.77
CA VAL A 243 5.35 -12.02 3.58
C VAL A 243 5.28 -10.58 4.10
N VAL A 244 4.10 -9.96 4.08
CA VAL A 244 3.90 -8.57 4.54
C VAL A 244 4.07 -8.43 6.06
N ILE A 245 4.09 -9.54 6.83
CA ILE A 245 4.36 -9.52 8.28
C ILE A 245 5.65 -8.77 8.60
N ALA A 246 6.68 -8.87 7.75
CA ALA A 246 7.97 -8.24 7.95
C ALA A 246 8.00 -6.75 7.56
N ALA A 247 7.04 -6.27 6.77
CA ALA A 247 7.13 -4.94 6.15
C ALA A 247 7.41 -3.78 7.13
N PRO A 248 6.69 -3.63 8.27
CA PRO A 248 6.93 -2.52 9.19
C PRO A 248 8.20 -2.72 10.05
N PHE A 249 8.73 -3.93 10.10
CA PHE A 249 9.87 -4.28 10.98
C PHE A 249 11.24 -4.09 10.32
N TYR A 250 11.31 -3.82 9.01
CA TYR A 250 12.57 -3.48 8.35
C TYR A 250 13.22 -2.22 8.96
N ILE A 251 12.42 -1.25 9.40
CA ILE A 251 12.93 -0.06 10.11
C ILE A 251 13.53 -0.46 11.46
N ILE A 252 12.85 -1.32 12.22
CA ILE A 252 13.38 -1.81 13.53
C ILE A 252 14.67 -2.59 13.32
N ALA A 253 14.72 -3.47 12.31
CA ALA A 253 15.93 -4.20 11.98
C ALA A 253 17.09 -3.27 11.58
N ALA A 254 16.80 -2.23 10.79
CA ALA A 254 17.79 -1.23 10.40
C ALA A 254 18.37 -0.49 11.62
N THR A 255 17.52 -0.10 12.60
CA THR A 255 18.00 0.54 13.83
C THR A 255 18.82 -0.40 14.70
N MET A 256 18.42 -1.68 14.83
CA MET A 256 19.20 -2.70 15.57
C MET A 256 20.57 -2.97 14.93
N LEU A 257 20.69 -2.80 13.62
CA LEU A 257 21.92 -2.92 12.86
C LEU A 257 22.78 -1.63 12.85
N GLY A 258 22.40 -0.63 13.66
CA GLY A 258 23.16 0.61 13.85
C GLY A 258 22.84 1.74 12.88
N MET A 259 21.81 1.60 12.04
CA MET A 259 21.34 2.71 11.20
C MET A 259 20.45 3.64 12.04
N GLY A 260 20.82 4.90 12.17
CA GLY A 260 20.03 5.89 12.91
C GLY A 260 18.67 6.17 12.26
N LEU A 261 17.70 6.53 13.07
CA LEU A 261 16.33 6.86 12.62
C LEU A 261 16.25 8.12 11.74
N GLU A 262 17.29 8.97 11.79
CA GLU A 262 17.49 10.10 10.88
C GLU A 262 17.65 9.67 9.41
N ASN A 263 18.02 8.42 9.17
CA ASN A 263 18.18 7.87 7.82
C ASN A 263 16.86 7.34 7.20
N VAL A 264 15.72 7.43 7.90
CA VAL A 264 14.41 6.96 7.38
C VAL A 264 14.04 7.65 6.06
N ALA A 265 14.33 8.95 5.93
CA ALA A 265 14.09 9.68 4.68
C ALA A 265 14.95 9.15 3.52
N LEU A 266 16.20 8.77 3.79
CA LEU A 266 17.08 8.14 2.82
C LEU A 266 16.53 6.76 2.39
N LEU A 267 16.09 5.95 3.34
CA LEU A 267 15.47 4.64 3.06
C LEU A 267 14.21 4.79 2.20
N LEU A 268 13.35 5.78 2.50
CA LEU A 268 12.19 6.11 1.69
C LEU A 268 12.57 6.54 0.26
N GLY A 269 13.60 7.38 0.13
CA GLY A 269 14.10 7.84 -1.17
C GLY A 269 14.60 6.67 -2.03
N VAL A 270 15.40 5.78 -1.44
CA VAL A 270 15.92 4.58 -2.12
C VAL A 270 14.81 3.60 -2.48
N GLN A 271 13.84 3.39 -1.59
CA GLN A 271 12.65 2.59 -1.86
C GLN A 271 11.85 3.15 -3.05
N THR A 272 11.66 4.47 -3.09
CA THR A 272 10.97 5.15 -4.19
C THR A 272 11.74 5.01 -5.50
N ALA A 273 13.07 5.17 -5.47
CA ALA A 273 13.93 4.97 -6.63
C ALA A 273 13.84 3.52 -7.17
N GLY A 274 13.84 2.52 -6.28
CA GLY A 274 13.63 1.12 -6.65
C GLY A 274 12.29 0.89 -7.33
N SER A 275 11.21 1.48 -6.80
CA SER A 275 9.88 1.42 -7.39
C SER A 275 9.85 2.00 -8.81
N LEU A 276 10.46 3.17 -9.02
CA LEU A 276 10.52 3.81 -10.33
C LEU A 276 11.35 3.00 -11.34
N ALA A 277 12.53 2.55 -10.94
CA ALA A 277 13.46 1.83 -11.80
C ALA A 277 12.88 0.48 -12.28
N ALA A 278 12.11 -0.19 -11.44
CA ALA A 278 11.58 -1.51 -11.75
C ALA A 278 10.25 -1.48 -12.56
N ASN A 279 9.50 -0.38 -12.57
CA ASN A 279 8.21 -0.30 -13.26
C ASN A 279 8.28 -0.69 -14.75
N PRO A 280 9.25 -0.22 -15.57
CA PRO A 280 9.36 -0.63 -16.96
C PRO A 280 9.63 -2.13 -17.12
N LEU A 281 10.43 -2.72 -16.21
CA LEU A 281 10.75 -4.15 -16.21
C LEU A 281 9.48 -4.98 -15.98
N TRP A 282 8.65 -4.63 -14.99
CA TRP A 282 7.44 -5.38 -14.67
C TRP A 282 6.40 -5.28 -15.79
N GLY A 283 6.24 -4.12 -16.40
CA GLY A 283 5.37 -3.92 -17.57
C GLY A 283 5.82 -4.77 -18.75
N TRP A 284 7.10 -4.66 -19.14
CA TRP A 284 7.69 -5.42 -20.23
C TRP A 284 7.58 -6.94 -20.00
N TRP A 285 7.90 -7.41 -18.77
CA TRP A 285 7.84 -8.84 -18.45
C TRP A 285 6.41 -9.38 -18.54
N GLY A 286 5.45 -8.69 -17.92
CA GLY A 286 4.05 -9.11 -17.92
C GLY A 286 3.39 -9.13 -19.29
N ASP A 287 3.84 -8.25 -20.21
CA ASP A 287 3.30 -8.17 -21.56
C ASP A 287 3.95 -9.19 -22.52
N ARG A 288 5.25 -9.49 -22.33
CA ARG A 288 5.97 -10.41 -23.24
C ARG A 288 5.99 -11.87 -22.79
N ARG A 289 6.01 -12.12 -21.47
CA ARG A 289 6.14 -13.47 -20.90
C ARG A 289 4.89 -13.98 -20.16
N GLY A 290 3.82 -13.18 -20.17
CA GLY A 290 2.56 -13.50 -19.51
C GLY A 290 2.53 -13.16 -18.02
N LYS A 291 1.33 -13.05 -17.46
CA LYS A 291 1.10 -12.57 -16.09
C LYS A 291 1.49 -13.61 -15.03
N LEU A 292 1.31 -14.90 -15.32
CA LEU A 292 1.75 -15.97 -14.43
C LEU A 292 3.28 -16.02 -14.32
N SER A 293 4.01 -15.85 -15.44
CA SER A 293 5.47 -15.77 -15.43
C SER A 293 5.97 -14.57 -14.63
N LEU A 294 5.32 -13.41 -14.80
CA LEU A 294 5.62 -12.22 -13.98
C LEU A 294 5.38 -12.50 -12.49
N MET A 295 4.25 -13.11 -12.13
CA MET A 295 3.92 -13.42 -10.75
C MET A 295 4.93 -14.38 -10.11
N ARG A 296 5.40 -15.40 -10.85
CA ARG A 296 6.47 -16.32 -10.42
C ARG A 296 7.78 -15.57 -10.19
N GLY A 297 8.18 -14.69 -11.12
CA GLY A 297 9.41 -13.88 -10.99
C GLY A 297 9.37 -12.95 -9.77
N VAL A 298 8.24 -12.27 -9.56
CA VAL A 298 8.03 -11.42 -8.39
C VAL A 298 8.05 -12.22 -7.09
N ALA A 299 7.41 -13.41 -7.06
CA ALA A 299 7.41 -14.28 -5.88
C ALA A 299 8.83 -14.76 -5.52
N LEU A 300 9.66 -15.10 -6.51
CA LEU A 300 11.07 -15.45 -6.28
C LEU A 300 11.87 -14.24 -5.78
N ALA A 301 11.68 -13.07 -6.37
CA ALA A 301 12.38 -11.86 -5.93
C ALA A 301 12.00 -11.44 -4.49
N ARG A 302 10.80 -11.78 -4.02
CA ARG A 302 10.35 -11.54 -2.63
C ARG A 302 11.11 -12.34 -1.58
N LEU A 303 11.86 -13.37 -1.94
CA LEU A 303 12.75 -14.10 -1.03
C LEU A 303 13.94 -13.23 -0.58
N MET A 304 14.42 -12.32 -1.43
CA MET A 304 15.66 -11.56 -1.20
C MET A 304 15.62 -10.68 0.05
N PRO A 305 14.63 -9.78 0.24
CA PRO A 305 14.63 -8.87 1.39
C PRO A 305 14.64 -9.60 2.75
N PRO A 306 13.75 -10.55 3.05
CA PRO A 306 13.77 -11.23 4.35
C PRO A 306 15.01 -12.12 4.51
N LEU A 307 15.49 -12.77 3.45
CA LEU A 307 16.70 -13.60 3.50
C LEU A 307 17.93 -12.76 3.88
N ILE A 308 18.13 -11.63 3.18
CA ILE A 308 19.26 -10.74 3.45
C ILE A 308 19.16 -10.16 4.86
N THR A 309 17.96 -9.76 5.30
CA THR A 309 17.77 -9.18 6.63
C THR A 309 18.03 -10.21 7.73
N VAL A 310 17.58 -11.47 7.59
CA VAL A 310 17.92 -12.53 8.52
C VAL A 310 19.43 -12.76 8.56
N ALA A 311 20.09 -12.81 7.40
CA ALA A 311 21.53 -12.96 7.33
C ALA A 311 22.27 -11.82 8.05
N LEU A 312 21.85 -10.56 7.87
CA LEU A 312 22.43 -9.40 8.56
C LEU A 312 22.24 -9.44 10.08
N LEU A 313 21.14 -10.01 10.56
CA LEU A 313 20.86 -10.13 12.00
C LEU A 313 21.64 -11.29 12.66
N LEU A 314 22.03 -12.30 11.89
CA LEU A 314 22.72 -13.50 12.40
C LEU A 314 24.24 -13.47 12.18
N ILE A 315 24.70 -12.79 11.14
CA ILE A 315 26.10 -12.76 10.75
C ILE A 315 26.67 -11.36 11.04
N PRO A 316 27.65 -11.23 11.96
CA PRO A 316 28.27 -9.95 12.24
C PRO A 316 29.04 -9.47 11.00
N LEU A 317 28.62 -8.35 10.43
CA LEU A 317 29.30 -7.68 9.34
C LEU A 317 29.97 -6.38 9.83
N PRO A 318 31.05 -5.94 9.17
CA PRO A 318 31.60 -4.61 9.43
C PRO A 318 30.53 -3.54 9.22
N SER A 319 30.46 -2.55 10.12
CA SER A 319 29.45 -1.46 10.06
C SER A 319 29.42 -0.73 8.72
N ALA A 320 30.59 -0.60 8.05
CA ALA A 320 30.69 -0.02 6.72
C ALA A 320 29.93 -0.80 5.63
N ALA A 321 29.71 -2.10 5.81
CA ALA A 321 28.99 -2.95 4.85
C ALA A 321 27.47 -2.96 5.12
N ILE A 322 27.03 -2.70 6.34
CA ILE A 322 25.62 -2.81 6.75
C ILE A 322 24.75 -1.77 6.00
N THR A 323 25.16 -0.52 5.98
CA THR A 323 24.38 0.56 5.34
C THR A 323 24.11 0.29 3.86
N PRO A 324 25.10 0.02 2.98
CA PRO A 324 24.83 -0.23 1.57
C PRO A 324 23.96 -1.47 1.34
N VAL A 325 24.10 -2.52 2.16
CA VAL A 325 23.25 -3.71 2.06
C VAL A 325 21.79 -3.38 2.43
N LEU A 326 21.56 -2.62 3.51
CA LEU A 326 20.22 -2.16 3.88
C LEU A 326 19.60 -1.26 2.80
N LEU A 327 20.35 -0.34 2.21
CA LEU A 327 19.87 0.45 1.07
C LEU A 327 19.47 -0.45 -0.11
N GLY A 328 20.25 -1.50 -0.39
CA GLY A 328 19.90 -2.53 -1.37
C GLY A 328 18.59 -3.24 -1.04
N VAL A 329 18.36 -3.62 0.22
CA VAL A 329 17.10 -4.23 0.69
C VAL A 329 15.92 -3.29 0.44
N PHE A 330 16.02 -2.01 0.81
CA PHE A 330 14.94 -1.04 0.61
C PHE A 330 14.71 -0.74 -0.87
N PHE A 331 15.76 -0.70 -1.69
CA PHE A 331 15.61 -0.60 -3.15
C PHE A 331 14.78 -1.76 -3.71
N VAL A 332 15.09 -2.99 -3.30
CA VAL A 332 14.35 -4.19 -3.72
C VAL A 332 12.91 -4.17 -3.21
N LEU A 333 12.68 -3.76 -1.95
CA LEU A 333 11.33 -3.59 -1.40
C LEU A 333 10.50 -2.61 -2.23
N GLY A 334 11.09 -1.49 -2.63
CA GLY A 334 10.45 -0.53 -3.53
C GLY A 334 10.14 -1.12 -4.90
N ALA A 335 11.11 -1.79 -5.51
CA ALA A 335 10.96 -2.46 -6.80
C ALA A 335 9.80 -3.47 -6.78
N LEU A 336 9.70 -4.25 -5.71
CA LEU A 336 8.66 -5.28 -5.55
C LEU A 336 7.26 -4.71 -5.28
N GLY A 337 7.13 -3.55 -4.67
CA GLY A 337 5.83 -2.97 -4.29
C GLY A 337 4.87 -2.86 -5.48
N ASN A 338 5.31 -2.22 -6.56
CA ASN A 338 4.52 -2.12 -7.79
C ASN A 338 4.48 -3.44 -8.58
N GLY A 339 5.57 -4.21 -8.58
CA GLY A 339 5.64 -5.52 -9.23
C GLY A 339 4.58 -6.50 -8.72
N VAL A 340 4.42 -6.58 -7.40
CA VAL A 340 3.35 -7.39 -6.76
C VAL A 340 1.97 -6.93 -7.23
N THR A 341 1.71 -5.62 -7.23
CA THR A 341 0.40 -5.08 -7.61
C THR A 341 0.08 -5.39 -9.07
N ILE A 342 1.03 -5.16 -9.98
CA ILE A 342 0.86 -5.43 -11.42
C ILE A 342 0.65 -6.93 -11.66
N ALA A 343 1.44 -7.78 -11.00
CA ALA A 343 1.37 -9.23 -11.15
C ALA A 343 0.05 -9.80 -10.61
N VAL A 344 -0.37 -9.37 -9.41
CA VAL A 344 -1.61 -9.86 -8.78
C VAL A 344 -2.84 -9.44 -9.58
N ILE A 345 -2.95 -8.14 -9.93
CA ILE A 345 -4.09 -7.66 -10.72
C ILE A 345 -4.08 -8.28 -12.11
N GLY A 346 -2.91 -8.36 -12.74
CA GLY A 346 -2.78 -8.95 -14.07
C GLY A 346 -3.20 -10.43 -14.11
N LEU A 347 -2.70 -11.24 -13.18
CA LEU A 347 -3.04 -12.67 -13.11
C LEU A 347 -4.51 -12.87 -12.71
N LEU A 348 -5.04 -12.10 -11.77
CA LEU A 348 -6.44 -12.16 -11.38
C LEU A 348 -7.38 -11.89 -12.57
N MET A 349 -7.03 -10.92 -13.43
CA MET A 349 -7.80 -10.63 -14.64
C MET A 349 -7.70 -11.77 -15.68
N GLU A 350 -6.58 -12.47 -15.75
CA GLU A 350 -6.33 -13.55 -16.70
C GLU A 350 -7.10 -14.82 -16.30
N ILE A 351 -7.17 -15.15 -15.02
CA ILE A 351 -7.90 -16.33 -14.51
C ILE A 351 -9.40 -16.09 -14.33
N SER A 352 -9.85 -14.83 -14.36
CA SER A 352 -11.26 -14.49 -14.14
C SER A 352 -12.04 -14.51 -15.44
N PRO A 353 -13.21 -15.20 -15.53
CA PRO A 353 -14.10 -15.11 -16.68
C PRO A 353 -14.51 -13.66 -16.97
N ASP A 354 -14.62 -13.28 -18.25
CA ASP A 354 -14.83 -11.90 -18.70
C ASP A 354 -16.07 -11.25 -18.10
N ASP A 355 -17.16 -11.98 -18.02
CA ASP A 355 -18.45 -11.56 -17.48
C ASP A 355 -18.47 -11.50 -15.96
N ARG A 356 -17.54 -12.19 -15.27
CA ARG A 356 -17.49 -12.33 -13.81
C ARG A 356 -16.26 -11.69 -13.17
N ARG A 357 -15.39 -10.98 -13.90
CA ARG A 357 -14.17 -10.33 -13.40
C ARG A 357 -14.41 -9.47 -12.14
N PRO A 358 -15.44 -8.60 -12.07
CA PRO A 358 -15.70 -7.82 -10.86
C PRO A 358 -16.01 -8.69 -9.64
N ALA A 359 -16.74 -9.80 -9.83
CA ALA A 359 -17.07 -10.75 -8.78
C ALA A 359 -15.84 -11.48 -8.27
N TYR A 360 -14.99 -12.02 -9.16
CA TYR A 360 -13.73 -12.67 -8.81
C TYR A 360 -12.79 -11.73 -8.04
N SER A 361 -12.71 -10.47 -8.43
CA SER A 361 -11.92 -9.47 -7.70
C SER A 361 -12.45 -9.25 -6.29
N GLY A 362 -13.76 -9.18 -6.11
CA GLY A 362 -14.38 -9.06 -4.79
C GLY A 362 -14.16 -10.30 -3.92
N TYR A 363 -14.33 -11.51 -4.47
CA TYR A 363 -14.07 -12.77 -3.78
C TYR A 363 -12.61 -12.89 -3.35
N PHE A 364 -11.69 -12.55 -4.27
CA PHE A 364 -10.26 -12.52 -3.98
C PHE A 364 -9.93 -11.60 -2.82
N ASN A 365 -10.43 -10.36 -2.82
CA ASN A 365 -10.20 -9.40 -1.75
C ASN A 365 -10.76 -9.88 -0.41
N ALA A 366 -11.97 -10.45 -0.40
CA ALA A 366 -12.59 -10.99 0.82
C ALA A 366 -11.80 -12.18 1.38
N LEU A 367 -11.39 -13.12 0.52
CA LEU A 367 -10.65 -14.32 0.93
C LEU A 367 -9.22 -14.01 1.41
N THR A 368 -8.57 -12.98 0.86
CA THR A 368 -7.19 -12.62 1.23
C THR A 368 -7.10 -11.61 2.37
N ALA A 369 -8.22 -10.98 2.76
CA ALA A 369 -8.28 -9.99 3.84
C ALA A 369 -7.68 -10.44 5.18
N PRO A 370 -7.86 -11.68 5.65
CA PRO A 370 -7.31 -12.13 6.94
C PRO A 370 -5.78 -12.01 7.04
N ALA A 371 -5.07 -12.13 5.91
CA ALA A 371 -3.62 -11.98 5.90
C ALA A 371 -3.12 -10.57 6.30
N PHE A 372 -3.97 -9.57 6.23
CA PHE A 372 -3.62 -8.19 6.59
C PHE A 372 -3.51 -7.95 8.11
N ILE A 373 -3.92 -8.90 8.94
CA ILE A 373 -3.73 -8.87 10.40
C ILE A 373 -2.31 -9.30 10.78
N LEU A 374 -1.59 -10.00 9.92
CA LEU A 374 -0.30 -10.59 10.23
C LEU A 374 0.77 -9.60 10.70
N PRO A 375 0.90 -8.36 10.18
CA PRO A 375 1.87 -7.41 10.74
C PRO A 375 1.61 -7.08 12.22
N PHE A 376 0.35 -7.00 12.64
CA PHE A 376 -0.02 -6.80 14.04
C PHE A 376 0.38 -8.00 14.91
N VAL A 377 0.07 -9.22 14.44
CA VAL A 377 0.52 -10.48 15.09
C VAL A 377 2.04 -10.54 15.15
N GLY A 378 2.72 -10.08 14.08
CA GLY A 378 4.17 -9.94 14.02
C GLY A 378 4.74 -9.08 15.14
N GLY A 379 4.03 -8.02 15.54
CA GLY A 379 4.43 -7.18 16.66
C GLY A 379 4.54 -7.95 17.99
N PHE A 380 3.58 -8.81 18.28
CA PHE A 380 3.66 -9.69 19.46
C PHE A 380 4.79 -10.72 19.34
N ALA A 381 4.97 -11.30 18.16
CA ALA A 381 6.03 -12.25 17.91
C ALA A 381 7.43 -11.60 18.11
N VAL A 382 7.60 -10.36 17.69
CA VAL A 382 8.85 -9.59 17.89
C VAL A 382 9.13 -9.37 19.37
N VAL A 383 8.12 -9.03 20.17
CA VAL A 383 8.29 -8.85 21.63
C VAL A 383 8.69 -10.16 22.31
N SER A 384 8.14 -11.29 21.89
CA SER A 384 8.36 -12.58 22.55
C SER A 384 9.61 -13.31 22.08
N LEU A 385 9.95 -13.20 20.79
CA LEU A 385 10.98 -14.02 20.13
C LEU A 385 12.09 -13.20 19.44
N GLY A 386 11.95 -11.87 19.43
CA GLY A 386 12.88 -10.99 18.74
C GLY A 386 12.52 -10.71 17.27
N VAL A 387 13.14 -9.67 16.70
CA VAL A 387 12.78 -9.16 15.36
C VAL A 387 13.05 -10.15 14.22
N TRP A 388 14.00 -11.07 14.39
CA TRP A 388 14.37 -12.06 13.37
C TRP A 388 13.21 -12.97 12.97
N ILE A 389 12.26 -13.23 13.89
CA ILE A 389 11.16 -14.17 13.67
C ILE A 389 10.23 -13.74 12.54
N VAL A 390 9.93 -12.43 12.42
CA VAL A 390 9.05 -11.93 11.37
C VAL A 390 9.69 -12.07 9.98
N PHE A 391 11.01 -11.97 9.89
CA PHE A 391 11.73 -12.19 8.63
C PHE A 391 11.84 -13.68 8.29
N ALA A 392 12.03 -14.55 9.29
CA ALA A 392 12.00 -16.00 9.08
C ALA A 392 10.63 -16.48 8.61
N VAL A 393 9.53 -15.99 9.23
CA VAL A 393 8.15 -16.26 8.78
C VAL A 393 7.91 -15.71 7.37
N ALA A 394 8.35 -14.48 7.08
CA ALA A 394 8.22 -13.89 5.75
C ALA A 394 8.99 -14.69 4.69
N LEU A 395 10.19 -15.18 5.00
CA LEU A 395 10.98 -16.04 4.11
C LEU A 395 10.27 -17.37 3.85
N ALA A 396 9.80 -18.05 4.89
CA ALA A 396 9.03 -19.29 4.75
C ALA A 396 7.76 -19.09 3.92
N ALA A 397 7.04 -17.98 4.15
CA ALA A 397 5.87 -17.61 3.37
C ALA A 397 6.20 -17.30 1.91
N ALA A 398 7.32 -16.63 1.62
CA ALA A 398 7.76 -16.36 0.26
C ALA A 398 8.13 -17.66 -0.49
N ILE A 399 8.77 -18.63 0.19
CA ILE A 399 9.02 -19.98 -0.34
C ILE A 399 7.67 -20.66 -0.66
N GLY A 400 6.72 -20.63 0.28
CA GLY A 400 5.37 -21.16 0.08
C GLY A 400 4.68 -20.52 -1.13
N GLN A 401 4.73 -19.19 -1.27
CA GLN A 401 4.17 -18.49 -2.42
C GLN A 401 4.80 -18.97 -3.73
N ALA A 402 6.12 -19.04 -3.79
CA ALA A 402 6.84 -19.49 -4.98
C ALA A 402 6.49 -20.93 -5.35
N THR A 403 6.36 -21.83 -4.37
CA THR A 403 6.02 -23.24 -4.61
C THR A 403 4.58 -23.42 -5.10
N PHE A 404 3.60 -22.69 -4.54
CA PHE A 404 2.21 -22.73 -5.05
C PHE A 404 2.14 -22.22 -6.49
N LEU A 405 2.81 -21.11 -6.80
CA LEU A 405 2.82 -20.56 -8.16
C LEU A 405 3.57 -21.43 -9.17
N ALA A 406 4.64 -22.12 -8.75
CA ALA A 406 5.33 -23.07 -9.63
C ALA A 406 4.42 -24.21 -10.08
N ARG A 407 3.50 -24.66 -9.21
CA ARG A 407 2.54 -25.73 -9.46
C ARG A 407 1.24 -25.27 -10.12
N THR A 408 1.03 -23.96 -10.32
CA THR A 408 -0.17 -23.43 -10.97
C THR A 408 0.02 -23.51 -12.48
N ASP A 409 -0.88 -24.17 -13.18
CA ASP A 409 -1.01 -24.14 -14.63
C ASP A 409 -2.33 -23.45 -14.99
N LEU A 410 -2.34 -22.63 -16.04
CA LEU A 410 -3.54 -21.92 -16.51
C LEU A 410 -4.37 -22.77 -17.48
N ASN A 411 -3.85 -23.93 -17.88
CA ASN A 411 -4.51 -24.84 -18.81
C ASN A 411 -5.30 -25.95 -18.10
N GLU A 412 -5.30 -25.99 -16.76
CA GLU A 412 -6.15 -26.88 -15.94
C GLU A 412 -7.49 -26.19 -15.61
#